data_d20d32e22975420b49cde16b23a99c7f
#
_entry.id   d20d32e22975420b49cde16b23a99c7f
#
_cell.length_a   1.000
_cell.length_b   1.000
_cell.length_c   1.000
_cell.angle_alpha   90.00
_cell.angle_beta   90.00
_cell.angle_gamma   90.00
#
_symmetry.space_group_name_H-M   'P 1'
#
loop_
_entity.id
_entity.type
_entity.pdbx_description
1 polymer ?
#
loop_
_entity_poly.entity_id
_entity_poly.type
_entity_poly.pdbx_seq_one_letter_code
_entity_poly.pdbx_strand_id
1 'polypeptide(L)'
;FPGMDLVEKTDKQDKNIISHTSFAAKKLYYAPHIQSQIDRLADLLQLEKFTKVTERLSENGMRKGFACLFYGSPGTGKTETVNQLARMTGRDVMMVDVTQIKSCWVGESEQNIKALFDRYRAYVKEKEVAPILLFNEADAVLGIRQEGAQKAVDKMENSIQNIILQQMETLEGIMI
;
A
#
# COMPACT_ATOMS: atom_id res chain seq x y z
N PHE A 1 -26.29 15.96 39.55
CA PHE A 1 -24.88 16.10 39.32
C PHE A 1 -24.60 15.84 37.87
N PRO A 2 -23.78 16.65 37.26
CA PRO A 2 -23.77 16.82 35.83
C PRO A 2 -22.54 16.19 35.18
N GLY A 3 -22.63 15.99 33.85
CA GLY A 3 -21.47 16.02 32.99
C GLY A 3 -20.79 14.69 32.83
N MET A 4 -21.42 13.80 32.09
CA MET A 4 -20.67 12.85 31.26
C MET A 4 -20.36 13.58 29.96
N ASP A 5 -19.16 14.13 29.88
CA ASP A 5 -18.57 14.51 28.60
C ASP A 5 -18.43 13.26 27.74
N LEU A 6 -19.33 13.14 26.81
CA LEU A 6 -19.14 12.30 25.66
C LEU A 6 -17.95 12.88 24.89
N VAL A 7 -16.77 12.32 25.14
CA VAL A 7 -15.62 12.54 24.28
C VAL A 7 -16.04 12.02 22.92
N GLU A 8 -16.49 12.93 22.06
CA GLU A 8 -16.53 12.69 20.62
C GLU A 8 -15.14 12.20 20.23
N LYS A 9 -15.03 10.92 19.94
CA LYS A 9 -13.93 10.41 19.12
C LYS A 9 -14.09 11.07 17.76
N THR A 10 -13.54 12.26 17.63
CA THR A 10 -13.27 12.83 16.32
C THR A 10 -12.38 11.83 15.63
N ASP A 11 -12.96 11.14 14.65
CA ASP A 11 -12.23 10.41 13.62
C ASP A 11 -11.18 11.38 13.04
N LYS A 12 -9.97 11.30 13.55
CA LYS A 12 -8.83 11.88 12.87
C LYS A 12 -8.69 11.07 11.60
N GLN A 13 -9.37 11.50 10.54
CA GLN A 13 -9.14 11.01 9.19
C GLN A 13 -7.62 11.03 8.97
N ASP A 14 -7.06 9.86 8.85
CA ASP A 14 -5.62 9.72 8.66
C ASP A 14 -5.28 10.43 7.36
N LYS A 15 -4.46 11.47 7.44
CA LYS A 15 -4.11 12.35 6.30
C LYS A 15 -3.55 11.60 5.09
N ASN A 16 -3.19 10.34 5.28
CA ASN A 16 -2.60 9.48 4.25
C ASN A 16 -3.63 8.60 3.54
N ILE A 17 -4.91 8.61 3.95
CA ILE A 17 -5.96 7.85 3.29
C ILE A 17 -6.74 8.75 2.35
N ILE A 18 -6.75 8.37 1.09
CA ILE A 18 -7.47 9.06 0.02
C ILE A 18 -8.68 8.21 -0.35
N SER A 19 -9.87 8.78 -0.23
CA SER A 19 -11.09 8.09 -0.63
C SER A 19 -11.11 7.83 -2.14
N HIS A 20 -11.55 6.64 -2.53
CA HIS A 20 -11.73 6.26 -3.94
C HIS A 20 -12.68 7.21 -4.70
N THR A 21 -13.62 7.85 -4.00
CA THR A 21 -14.55 8.81 -4.59
C THR A 21 -13.91 10.14 -4.96
N SER A 22 -12.75 10.46 -4.38
CA SER A 22 -12.03 11.70 -4.67
C SER A 22 -11.25 11.66 -6.01
N PHE A 23 -11.02 10.46 -6.56
CA PHE A 23 -10.34 10.32 -7.82
C PHE A 23 -11.26 10.61 -9.00
N ALA A 24 -10.91 11.61 -9.82
CA ALA A 24 -11.62 11.89 -11.06
C ALA A 24 -11.48 10.73 -12.06
N ALA A 25 -12.52 10.44 -12.82
CA ALA A 25 -12.46 9.45 -13.89
C ALA A 25 -11.52 9.94 -15.00
N LYS A 26 -10.49 9.16 -15.30
CA LYS A 26 -9.57 9.44 -16.40
C LYS A 26 -9.46 8.24 -17.31
N LYS A 27 -9.44 8.47 -18.60
CA LYS A 27 -9.18 7.42 -19.59
C LYS A 27 -7.69 7.33 -19.81
N LEU A 28 -7.13 6.15 -19.49
CA LEU A 28 -5.72 5.84 -19.72
C LEU A 28 -5.61 4.90 -20.91
N TYR A 29 -4.52 5.03 -21.64
CA TYR A 29 -4.25 4.25 -22.84
C TYR A 29 -2.98 3.44 -22.63
N TYR A 30 -3.10 2.13 -22.78
CA TYR A 30 -2.01 1.19 -22.58
C TYR A 30 -1.75 0.38 -23.85
N ALA A 31 -0.54 -0.13 -23.97
CA ALA A 31 -0.29 -1.19 -24.95
C ALA A 31 -1.18 -2.41 -24.66
N PRO A 32 -1.63 -3.17 -25.67
CA PRO A 32 -2.62 -4.24 -25.48
C PRO A 32 -2.27 -5.27 -24.42
N HIS A 33 -0.99 -5.63 -24.30
CA HIS A 33 -0.53 -6.58 -23.29
C HIS A 33 -0.59 -6.00 -21.86
N ILE A 34 -0.33 -4.70 -21.68
CA ILE A 34 -0.46 -4.01 -20.40
C ILE A 34 -1.94 -3.85 -20.04
N GLN A 35 -2.77 -3.47 -21.01
CA GLN A 35 -4.22 -3.36 -20.80
C GLN A 35 -4.79 -4.68 -20.25
N SER A 36 -4.42 -5.81 -20.85
CA SER A 36 -4.86 -7.14 -20.40
C SER A 36 -4.42 -7.44 -18.95
N GLN A 37 -3.23 -7.03 -18.55
CA GLN A 37 -2.76 -7.20 -17.17
C GLN A 37 -3.53 -6.34 -16.19
N ILE A 38 -3.80 -5.08 -16.56
CA ILE A 38 -4.58 -4.15 -15.74
C ILE A 38 -6.03 -4.62 -15.59
N ASP A 39 -6.64 -5.11 -16.67
CA ASP A 39 -7.99 -5.64 -16.64
C ASP A 39 -8.10 -6.86 -15.71
N ARG A 40 -7.12 -7.77 -15.76
CA ARG A 40 -7.05 -8.92 -14.84
C ARG A 40 -6.86 -8.48 -13.38
N LEU A 41 -6.04 -7.46 -13.15
CA LEU A 41 -5.85 -6.92 -11.82
C LEU A 41 -7.12 -6.24 -11.31
N ALA A 42 -7.78 -5.43 -12.13
CA ALA A 42 -9.06 -4.80 -11.81
C ALA A 42 -10.13 -5.85 -11.46
N ASP A 43 -10.17 -6.93 -12.23
CA ASP A 43 -11.10 -8.04 -12.01
C ASP A 43 -10.80 -8.78 -10.69
N LEU A 44 -9.53 -9.06 -10.39
CA LEU A 44 -9.10 -9.67 -9.13
C LEU A 44 -9.44 -8.78 -7.92
N LEU A 45 -9.30 -7.48 -8.06
CA LEU A 45 -9.55 -6.51 -6.99
C LEU A 45 -11.05 -6.23 -6.74
N GLN A 46 -11.98 -6.76 -7.55
CA GLN A 46 -13.40 -6.73 -7.21
C GLN A 46 -13.65 -7.45 -5.88
N LEU A 47 -14.50 -6.88 -5.04
CA LEU A 47 -14.70 -7.36 -3.67
C LEU A 47 -14.97 -8.86 -3.60
N GLU A 48 -15.95 -9.36 -4.36
CA GLU A 48 -16.29 -10.78 -4.34
C GLU A 48 -15.15 -11.70 -4.75
N LYS A 49 -14.41 -11.34 -5.80
CA LYS A 49 -13.30 -12.17 -6.31
C LYS A 49 -12.12 -12.14 -5.36
N PHE A 50 -11.79 -10.97 -4.85
CA PHE A 50 -10.72 -10.80 -3.88
C PHE A 50 -11.01 -11.62 -2.61
N THR A 51 -12.23 -11.54 -2.09
CA THR A 51 -12.65 -12.32 -0.91
C THR A 51 -12.52 -13.81 -1.16
N LYS A 52 -13.07 -14.32 -2.27
CA LYS A 52 -12.97 -15.76 -2.62
C LYS A 52 -11.52 -16.23 -2.76
N VAL A 53 -10.65 -15.42 -3.37
CA VAL A 53 -9.23 -15.78 -3.53
C VAL A 53 -8.52 -15.80 -2.19
N THR A 54 -8.73 -14.79 -1.34
CA THR A 54 -8.10 -14.72 -0.02
C THR A 54 -8.58 -15.82 0.93
N GLU A 55 -9.85 -16.21 0.87
CA GLU A 55 -10.39 -17.35 1.60
C GLU A 55 -9.71 -18.65 1.16
N ARG A 56 -9.64 -18.94 -0.13
CA ARG A 56 -8.97 -20.13 -0.67
C ARG A 56 -7.49 -20.18 -0.31
N LEU A 57 -6.80 -19.05 -0.34
CA LEU A 57 -5.40 -18.97 0.09
C LEU A 57 -5.27 -19.31 1.58
N SER A 58 -6.17 -18.77 2.42
CA SER A 58 -6.20 -19.05 3.85
C SER A 58 -6.47 -20.53 4.17
N GLU A 59 -7.44 -21.15 3.49
CA GLU A 59 -7.78 -22.57 3.64
C GLU A 59 -6.60 -23.49 3.30
N ASN A 60 -5.73 -23.06 2.39
CA ASN A 60 -4.53 -23.80 2.00
C ASN A 60 -3.28 -23.39 2.80
N GLY A 61 -3.43 -22.63 3.89
CA GLY A 61 -2.31 -22.18 4.71
C GLY A 61 -1.39 -21.16 4.04
N MET A 62 -1.85 -20.56 2.96
CA MET A 62 -1.12 -19.51 2.24
C MET A 62 -1.44 -18.13 2.80
N ARG A 63 -0.54 -17.16 2.60
CA ARG A 63 -0.76 -15.76 2.98
C ARG A 63 -1.90 -15.15 2.19
N LYS A 64 -2.70 -14.32 2.86
CA LYS A 64 -3.87 -13.66 2.27
C LYS A 64 -3.52 -12.39 1.49
N GLY A 65 -2.35 -11.81 1.73
CA GLY A 65 -1.97 -10.54 1.13
C GLY A 65 -1.54 -10.67 -0.32
N PHE A 66 -1.79 -9.62 -1.07
CA PHE A 66 -1.44 -9.48 -2.47
C PHE A 66 -0.49 -8.29 -2.64
N ALA A 67 0.66 -8.52 -3.27
CA ALA A 67 1.59 -7.47 -3.63
C ALA A 67 1.82 -7.44 -5.15
N CYS A 68 1.76 -6.25 -5.73
CA CYS A 68 1.97 -6.03 -7.15
C CYS A 68 2.99 -4.91 -7.38
N LEU A 69 3.90 -5.10 -8.31
CA LEU A 69 4.90 -4.10 -8.67
C LEU A 69 4.57 -3.48 -10.02
N PHE A 70 4.32 -2.17 -10.02
CA PHE A 70 4.24 -1.37 -11.23
C PHE A 70 5.61 -0.78 -11.53
N TYR A 71 6.21 -1.17 -12.64
CA TYR A 71 7.51 -0.66 -13.05
C TYR A 71 7.45 -0.01 -14.44
N GLY A 72 8.37 0.89 -14.72
CA GLY A 72 8.46 1.62 -15.98
C GLY A 72 8.99 3.03 -15.79
N SER A 73 9.23 3.73 -16.89
CA SER A 73 9.78 5.08 -16.89
C SER A 73 8.92 6.09 -16.10
N PRO A 74 9.50 7.16 -15.56
CA PRO A 74 8.73 8.25 -14.97
C PRO A 74 7.70 8.82 -15.95
N GLY A 75 6.56 9.29 -15.44
CA GLY A 75 5.51 9.89 -16.25
C GLY A 75 4.64 8.95 -17.08
N THR A 76 4.81 7.62 -16.97
CA THR A 76 4.03 6.63 -17.73
C THR A 76 2.64 6.32 -17.13
N GLY A 77 2.24 7.05 -16.08
CA GLY A 77 0.90 6.93 -15.51
C GLY A 77 0.74 5.83 -14.45
N LYS A 78 1.82 5.28 -13.89
CA LYS A 78 1.75 4.21 -12.87
C LYS A 78 0.84 4.55 -11.70
N THR A 79 1.07 5.66 -11.04
CA THR A 79 0.26 6.14 -9.90
C THR A 79 -1.18 6.41 -10.32
N GLU A 80 -1.39 7.02 -11.49
CA GLU A 80 -2.74 7.26 -11.99
C GLU A 80 -3.49 5.95 -12.29
N THR A 81 -2.80 4.93 -12.76
CA THR A 81 -3.39 3.59 -12.95
C THR A 81 -3.91 3.02 -11.62
N VAL A 82 -3.14 3.15 -10.54
CA VAL A 82 -3.59 2.71 -9.20
C VAL A 82 -4.80 3.51 -8.75
N ASN A 83 -4.83 4.82 -8.97
CA ASN A 83 -5.97 5.67 -8.63
C ASN A 83 -7.24 5.25 -9.39
N GLN A 84 -7.11 4.92 -10.68
CA GLN A 84 -8.24 4.44 -11.47
C GLN A 84 -8.70 3.04 -11.03
N LEU A 85 -7.78 2.13 -10.70
CA LEU A 85 -8.11 0.82 -10.11
C LEU A 85 -8.85 0.98 -8.78
N ALA A 86 -8.38 1.86 -7.90
CA ALA A 86 -9.02 2.16 -6.63
C ALA A 86 -10.45 2.66 -6.83
N ARG A 87 -10.63 3.63 -7.74
CA ARG A 87 -11.93 4.17 -8.10
C ARG A 87 -12.88 3.09 -8.66
N MET A 88 -12.41 2.26 -9.57
CA MET A 88 -13.21 1.21 -10.23
C MET A 88 -13.62 0.09 -9.28
N THR A 89 -12.82 -0.19 -8.26
CA THR A 89 -13.02 -1.30 -7.32
C THR A 89 -13.57 -0.84 -5.96
N GLY A 90 -13.82 0.46 -5.79
CA GLY A 90 -14.36 1.03 -4.55
C GLY A 90 -13.37 0.96 -3.37
N ARG A 91 -12.06 0.94 -3.64
CA ARG A 91 -11.03 0.83 -2.63
C ARG A 91 -10.38 2.17 -2.35
N ASP A 92 -10.31 2.55 -1.10
CA ASP A 92 -9.53 3.72 -0.67
C ASP A 92 -8.03 3.44 -0.86
N VAL A 93 -7.22 4.49 -0.94
CA VAL A 93 -5.77 4.38 -1.11
C VAL A 93 -5.07 4.96 0.11
N MET A 94 -4.27 4.13 0.78
CA MET A 94 -3.31 4.60 1.76
C MET A 94 -1.99 4.85 1.06
N MET A 95 -1.68 6.12 0.82
CA MET A 95 -0.48 6.51 0.08
C MET A 95 0.71 6.68 1.02
N VAL A 96 1.82 6.07 0.65
CA VAL A 96 3.10 6.15 1.34
C VAL A 96 4.12 6.74 0.39
N ASP A 97 4.58 7.94 0.71
CA ASP A 97 5.70 8.57 0.02
C ASP A 97 7.01 8.12 0.68
N VAL A 98 7.73 7.26 -0.01
CA VAL A 98 8.97 6.67 0.49
C VAL A 98 10.08 7.70 0.63
N THR A 99 10.06 8.79 -0.14
CA THR A 99 11.08 9.85 -0.05
C THR A 99 10.93 10.64 1.24
N GLN A 100 9.70 10.89 1.69
CA GLN A 100 9.42 11.52 2.98
C GLN A 100 9.86 10.63 4.16
N ILE A 101 9.72 9.33 3.99
CA ILE A 101 10.18 8.35 4.94
C ILE A 101 11.70 8.48 5.16
N LYS A 102 12.48 8.61 4.10
CA LYS A 102 13.94 8.77 4.20
C LYS A 102 14.36 10.08 4.88
N SER A 103 13.67 11.17 4.61
CA SER A 103 14.06 12.51 5.10
C SER A 103 13.77 12.74 6.59
N CYS A 104 12.74 12.10 7.14
CA CYS A 104 12.30 12.28 8.54
C CYS A 104 12.92 11.27 9.51
N TRP A 105 13.76 10.32 9.07
CA TRP A 105 13.97 9.07 9.77
C TRP A 105 15.39 8.76 10.22
N VAL A 106 16.17 9.74 10.53
CA VAL A 106 17.45 9.54 11.22
C VAL A 106 17.15 9.11 12.67
N GLY A 107 17.08 7.79 12.90
CA GLY A 107 16.99 7.19 14.24
C GLY A 107 15.70 6.41 14.57
N GLU A 108 14.56 6.65 13.92
CA GLU A 108 13.27 6.03 14.26
C GLU A 108 12.61 5.27 13.07
N SER A 109 13.33 5.07 11.99
CA SER A 109 12.80 4.57 10.72
C SER A 109 12.14 3.19 10.80
N GLU A 110 12.71 2.26 11.56
CA GLU A 110 12.19 0.90 11.69
C GLU A 110 10.83 0.87 12.40
N GLN A 111 10.69 1.63 13.48
CA GLN A 111 9.47 1.68 14.26
C GLN A 111 8.34 2.35 13.46
N ASN A 112 8.67 3.38 12.69
CA ASN A 112 7.71 4.11 11.87
C ASN A 112 7.15 3.25 10.72
N ILE A 113 7.99 2.40 10.08
CA ILE A 113 7.51 1.46 9.07
C ILE A 113 6.61 0.40 9.70
N LYS A 114 7.00 -0.18 10.83
CA LYS A 114 6.15 -1.13 11.54
C LYS A 114 4.81 -0.51 11.91
N ALA A 115 4.81 0.69 12.47
CA ALA A 115 3.60 1.44 12.81
C ALA A 115 2.72 1.73 11.59
N LEU A 116 3.32 2.02 10.43
CA LEU A 116 2.60 2.19 9.17
C LEU A 116 1.86 0.91 8.77
N PHE A 117 2.54 -0.23 8.77
CA PHE A 117 1.93 -1.51 8.44
C PHE A 117 0.89 -1.95 9.46
N ASP A 118 1.11 -1.69 10.75
CA ASP A 118 0.13 -1.99 11.81
C ASP A 118 -1.15 -1.15 11.62
N ARG A 119 -1.00 0.12 11.26
CA ARG A 119 -2.12 0.99 10.91
C ARG A 119 -2.86 0.49 9.68
N TYR A 120 -2.15 0.11 8.63
CA TYR A 120 -2.76 -0.48 7.44
C TYR A 120 -3.54 -1.75 7.77
N ARG A 121 -2.99 -2.66 8.59
CA ARG A 121 -3.69 -3.87 9.04
C ARG A 121 -4.96 -3.55 9.82
N ALA A 122 -4.93 -2.50 10.66
CA ALA A 122 -6.13 -2.05 11.36
C ALA A 122 -7.22 -1.63 10.37
N TYR A 123 -6.87 -0.85 9.35
CA TYR A 123 -7.83 -0.48 8.29
C TYR A 123 -8.38 -1.67 7.51
N VAL A 124 -7.55 -2.64 7.17
CA VAL A 124 -8.01 -3.87 6.49
C VAL A 124 -9.04 -4.63 7.34
N LYS A 125 -8.89 -4.61 8.67
CA LYS A 125 -9.83 -5.26 9.59
C LYS A 125 -11.12 -4.48 9.83
N GLU A 126 -11.04 -3.16 9.80
CA GLU A 126 -12.17 -2.26 10.06
C GLU A 126 -13.08 -2.06 8.82
N LYS A 127 -12.50 -2.13 7.64
CA LYS A 127 -13.20 -1.88 6.37
C LYS A 127 -13.65 -3.17 5.72
N GLU A 128 -14.90 -3.19 5.25
CA GLU A 128 -15.41 -4.29 4.42
C GLU A 128 -14.60 -4.44 3.13
N VAL A 129 -14.22 -3.31 2.54
CA VAL A 129 -13.38 -3.25 1.34
C VAL A 129 -11.97 -2.83 1.75
N ALA A 130 -11.04 -3.76 1.72
CA ALA A 130 -9.64 -3.49 2.07
C ALA A 130 -9.05 -2.39 1.18
N PRO A 131 -8.44 -1.34 1.75
CA PRO A 131 -7.79 -0.29 0.98
C PRO A 131 -6.55 -0.80 0.26
N ILE A 132 -6.08 -0.06 -0.74
CA ILE A 132 -4.80 -0.29 -1.40
C ILE A 132 -3.72 0.47 -0.63
N LEU A 133 -2.67 -0.24 -0.20
CA LEU A 133 -1.43 0.37 0.30
C LEU A 133 -0.54 0.68 -0.88
N LEU A 134 -0.39 1.95 -1.22
CA LEU A 134 0.41 2.41 -2.35
C LEU A 134 1.75 2.96 -1.88
N PHE A 135 2.83 2.26 -2.26
CA PHE A 135 4.20 2.76 -2.09
C PHE A 135 4.61 3.53 -3.34
N ASN A 136 4.54 4.85 -3.26
CA ASN A 136 5.00 5.70 -4.35
C ASN A 136 6.52 5.84 -4.28
N GLU A 137 7.18 5.76 -5.46
CA GLU A 137 8.65 5.83 -5.58
C GLU A 137 9.39 4.74 -4.78
N ALA A 138 8.85 3.52 -4.81
CA ALA A 138 9.39 2.37 -4.08
C ALA A 138 10.83 2.00 -4.46
N ASP A 139 11.31 2.38 -5.64
CA ASP A 139 12.69 2.23 -6.09
C ASP A 139 13.70 2.95 -5.19
N ALA A 140 13.26 4.02 -4.52
CA ALA A 140 14.08 4.69 -3.50
C ALA A 140 14.46 3.79 -2.31
N VAL A 141 13.71 2.71 -2.06
CA VAL A 141 13.93 1.77 -0.94
C VAL A 141 14.17 0.34 -1.43
N LEU A 142 13.50 -0.08 -2.51
CA LEU A 142 13.60 -1.44 -3.04
C LEU A 142 14.71 -1.58 -4.10
N GLY A 143 15.68 -0.67 -4.12
CA GLY A 143 16.83 -0.72 -5.00
C GLY A 143 17.77 -1.91 -4.74
N ILE A 144 18.84 -2.00 -5.53
CA ILE A 144 19.85 -3.06 -5.40
C ILE A 144 20.52 -2.93 -4.04
N ARG A 145 20.58 -4.03 -3.28
CA ARG A 145 21.34 -4.10 -2.03
C ARG A 145 22.80 -3.77 -2.31
N GLN A 146 23.33 -2.78 -1.60
CA GLN A 146 24.76 -2.46 -1.67
C GLN A 146 25.53 -3.47 -0.84
N GLU A 147 26.15 -4.44 -1.51
CA GLU A 147 27.08 -5.36 -0.88
C GLU A 147 28.34 -4.56 -0.47
N GLY A 148 28.72 -4.66 0.82
CA GLY A 148 29.86 -3.91 1.35
C GLY A 148 29.53 -2.51 1.84
N ALA A 149 28.28 -2.22 2.18
CA ALA A 149 27.85 -0.95 2.76
C ALA A 149 28.72 -0.51 3.94
N GLN A 150 29.64 0.42 3.71
CA GLN A 150 30.52 0.98 4.74
C GLN A 150 29.93 2.25 5.36
N LYS A 151 29.00 2.91 4.68
CA LYS A 151 28.34 4.14 5.16
C LYS A 151 27.11 3.81 6.01
N ALA A 152 26.87 4.62 7.03
CA ALA A 152 25.71 4.46 7.92
C ALA A 152 24.38 4.54 7.16
N VAL A 153 24.32 5.34 6.11
CA VAL A 153 23.14 5.49 5.23
C VAL A 153 22.81 4.19 4.50
N ASP A 154 23.79 3.50 3.92
CA ASP A 154 23.62 2.26 3.18
C ASP A 154 23.11 1.12 4.08
N LYS A 155 23.60 1.07 5.32
CA LYS A 155 23.14 0.11 6.35
C LYS A 155 21.69 0.35 6.73
N MET A 156 21.30 1.62 6.86
CA MET A 156 19.94 2.03 7.19
C MET A 156 18.98 1.70 6.04
N GLU A 157 19.36 1.94 4.79
CA GLU A 157 18.54 1.59 3.62
C GLU A 157 18.32 0.08 3.52
N ASN A 158 19.34 -0.72 3.76
CA ASN A 158 19.24 -2.18 3.81
C ASN A 158 18.31 -2.66 4.95
N SER A 159 18.35 -1.99 6.11
CA SER A 159 17.46 -2.30 7.25
C SER A 159 16.00 -2.01 6.90
N ILE A 160 15.71 -0.85 6.34
CA ILE A 160 14.38 -0.46 5.88
C ILE A 160 13.83 -1.46 4.86
N GLN A 161 14.64 -1.82 3.87
CA GLN A 161 14.27 -2.81 2.86
C GLN A 161 13.91 -4.16 3.48
N ASN A 162 14.71 -4.64 4.42
CA ASN A 162 14.44 -5.90 5.11
C ASN A 162 13.12 -5.86 5.88
N ILE A 163 12.81 -4.76 6.56
CA ILE A 163 11.56 -4.61 7.29
C ILE A 163 10.37 -4.60 6.35
N ILE A 164 10.44 -3.85 5.25
CA ILE A 164 9.36 -3.83 4.25
C ILE A 164 9.12 -5.26 3.72
N LEU A 165 10.17 -5.97 3.33
CA LEU A 165 10.05 -7.35 2.85
C LEU A 165 9.44 -8.27 3.90
N GLN A 166 9.87 -8.16 5.17
CA GLN A 166 9.28 -8.92 6.27
C GLN A 166 7.79 -8.59 6.47
N GLN A 167 7.41 -7.32 6.39
CA GLN A 167 6.02 -6.90 6.51
C GLN A 167 5.16 -7.40 5.33
N MET A 168 5.73 -7.50 4.14
CA MET A 168 5.07 -8.08 2.97
C MET A 168 4.78 -9.58 3.14
N GLU A 169 5.61 -10.32 3.87
CA GLU A 169 5.38 -11.74 4.15
C GLU A 169 4.11 -11.98 4.99
N THR A 170 3.77 -11.03 5.85
CA THR A 170 2.60 -11.09 6.73
C THR A 170 1.46 -10.17 6.30
N LEU A 171 1.50 -9.69 5.06
CA LEU A 171 0.48 -8.79 4.53
C LEU A 171 -0.88 -9.49 4.43
N GLU A 172 -1.94 -8.82 4.87
CA GLU A 172 -3.33 -9.28 4.78
C GLU A 172 -4.21 -8.41 3.87
N GLY A 173 -3.63 -7.61 3.03
CA GLY A 173 -4.35 -6.68 2.16
C GLY A 173 -3.72 -6.60 0.78
N ILE A 174 -3.77 -5.41 0.19
CA ILE A 174 -3.30 -5.13 -1.16
C ILE A 174 -2.20 -4.08 -1.07
N MET A 175 -1.02 -4.39 -1.62
CA MET A 175 0.10 -3.46 -1.74
C MET A 175 0.48 -3.30 -3.22
N ILE A 176 0.65 -2.07 -3.66
CA ILE A 176 1.10 -1.73 -5.02
C ILE A 176 2.25 -0.73 -4.94
#